data_040a0ccab05346ed6c994c0adc060e50
#
_entry.id   040a0ccab05346ed6c994c0adc060e50
#
_cell.length_a   1.000
_cell.length_b   1.000
_cell.length_c   1.000
_cell.angle_alpha   90.00
_cell.angle_beta   90.00
_cell.angle_gamma   90.00
#
_symmetry.space_group_name_H-M   'P 1'
#
loop_
_entity.id
_entity.type
_entity.pdbx_description
1 polymer ?
#
loop_
_entity_poly.entity_id
_entity_poly.type
_entity_poly.pdbx_seq_one_letter_code
_entity_poly.pdbx_strand_id
1 'polypeptide(L)'
;MSQYLSEHEPQSEPAVGYRRGRRLTTLTLGAALVAILIVTALLAPWLAPFDPNLQHIELRLLPPSDAHWLGTDGFGRDLLSRVIYGARPTLILVSLILVLTIPIGLLVGICAGYLGGWVERILMRLTDIFLSLPSLVIALAFVAVMGPGLMNGALALALTSWPAFARQARAETLALRRSDYLAAARMQGINGLRLMVGHILPLCLPSAVVRAALSLGGIILSAAGLGFLGMGVAPPTAEWGSMVAEGSKVIFDQWWVAAAPGGAILFASLAFNLLGEGLRDKMDPRHGH
;
A
#
# COMPACT_ATOMS: atom_id res chain seq x y z
N MET A 1 -33.03 55.56 11.22
CA MET A 1 -32.27 54.67 12.11
C MET A 1 -33.09 53.41 12.37
N SER A 2 -33.54 52.76 11.26
CA SER A 2 -34.43 51.55 11.31
C SER A 2 -34.28 50.66 10.08
N GLN A 3 -33.04 50.44 9.55
CA GLN A 3 -32.83 49.62 8.36
C GLN A 3 -31.57 48.71 8.42
N TYR A 4 -31.04 48.42 9.61
CA TYR A 4 -29.83 47.60 9.78
C TYR A 4 -30.02 46.34 10.66
N LEU A 5 -31.23 45.80 10.77
CA LEU A 5 -31.52 44.61 11.58
C LEU A 5 -32.27 43.50 10.81
N SER A 6 -32.01 43.34 9.52
CA SER A 6 -32.46 42.15 8.79
C SER A 6 -31.32 41.65 7.93
N GLU A 7 -30.78 40.48 8.23
CA GLU A 7 -29.99 39.54 7.43
C GLU A 7 -28.83 38.88 8.21
N HIS A 8 -29.18 38.26 9.31
CA HIS A 8 -28.41 37.13 9.79
C HIS A 8 -29.39 35.94 10.02
N GLU A 9 -29.87 35.37 8.90
CA GLU A 9 -30.37 34.01 8.96
C GLU A 9 -29.17 33.09 9.31
N PRO A 10 -29.27 32.24 10.36
CA PRO A 10 -28.28 31.24 10.62
C PRO A 10 -28.33 30.24 9.44
N GLN A 11 -27.27 30.23 8.62
CA GLN A 11 -27.10 29.19 7.63
C GLN A 11 -27.13 27.87 8.38
N SER A 12 -28.17 27.08 8.14
CA SER A 12 -28.32 25.73 8.67
C SER A 12 -27.12 24.90 8.22
N GLU A 13 -26.21 24.58 9.16
CA GLU A 13 -25.12 23.63 8.94
C GLU A 13 -25.72 22.31 8.45
N PRO A 14 -25.28 21.79 7.29
CA PRO A 14 -25.77 20.51 6.81
C PRO A 14 -25.39 19.40 7.78
N ALA A 15 -26.39 18.69 8.23
CA ALA A 15 -26.43 17.65 9.24
C ALA A 15 -25.16 16.79 9.35
N VAL A 16 -24.50 16.86 10.50
CA VAL A 16 -23.37 16.04 10.97
C VAL A 16 -23.65 14.52 10.84
N GLY A 17 -24.91 14.09 10.86
CA GLY A 17 -25.33 12.69 10.73
C GLY A 17 -25.04 12.05 9.37
N TYR A 18 -25.11 12.80 8.27
CA TYR A 18 -24.90 12.26 6.91
C TYR A 18 -23.43 11.87 6.64
N ARG A 19 -22.49 12.58 7.26
CA ARG A 19 -21.05 12.27 7.12
C ARG A 19 -20.62 11.04 7.91
N ARG A 20 -21.25 10.72 9.04
CA ARG A 20 -20.89 9.57 9.89
C ARG A 20 -21.29 8.23 9.27
N GLY A 21 -22.44 8.15 8.62
CA GLY A 21 -22.89 6.97 7.88
C GLY A 21 -21.97 6.63 6.72
N ARG A 22 -21.54 7.64 5.95
CA ARG A 22 -20.68 7.45 4.77
C ARG A 22 -19.28 6.93 5.12
N ARG A 23 -18.75 7.29 6.29
CA ARG A 23 -17.42 6.87 6.79
C ARG A 23 -17.36 5.40 7.20
N LEU A 24 -18.38 4.95 7.91
CA LEU A 24 -18.51 3.54 8.30
C LEU A 24 -18.67 2.66 7.05
N THR A 25 -19.39 3.13 6.04
CA THR A 25 -19.55 2.40 4.76
C THR A 25 -18.24 2.27 3.99
N THR A 26 -17.41 3.31 3.93
CA THR A 26 -16.10 3.26 3.23
C THR A 26 -15.15 2.26 3.90
N LEU A 27 -15.04 2.32 5.24
CA LEU A 27 -14.20 1.39 5.99
C LEU A 27 -14.70 -0.06 5.86
N THR A 28 -15.99 -0.29 6.00
CA THR A 28 -16.56 -1.65 5.90
C THR A 28 -16.44 -2.20 4.49
N LEU A 29 -16.67 -1.36 3.46
CA LEU A 29 -16.49 -1.76 2.08
C LEU A 29 -15.02 -2.09 1.77
N GLY A 30 -14.08 -1.22 2.14
CA GLY A 30 -12.66 -1.48 1.96
C GLY A 30 -12.20 -2.74 2.69
N ALA A 31 -12.63 -2.93 3.94
CA ALA A 31 -12.31 -4.13 4.73
C ALA A 31 -12.90 -5.41 4.09
N ALA A 32 -14.14 -5.35 3.58
CA ALA A 32 -14.76 -6.48 2.90
C ALA A 32 -14.01 -6.85 1.62
N LEU A 33 -13.64 -5.86 0.78
CA LEU A 33 -12.89 -6.11 -0.45
C LEU A 33 -11.49 -6.68 -0.18
N VAL A 34 -10.79 -6.16 0.83
CA VAL A 34 -9.48 -6.71 1.26
C VAL A 34 -9.64 -8.12 1.83
N ALA A 35 -10.71 -8.38 2.61
CA ALA A 35 -11.00 -9.71 3.12
C ALA A 35 -11.27 -10.69 1.97
N ILE A 36 -12.02 -10.30 0.94
CA ILE A 36 -12.23 -11.10 -0.28
C ILE A 36 -10.87 -11.43 -0.93
N LEU A 37 -9.98 -10.44 -1.09
CA LEU A 37 -8.67 -10.65 -1.69
C LEU A 37 -7.82 -11.64 -0.87
N ILE A 38 -7.81 -11.50 0.46
CA ILE A 38 -7.08 -12.41 1.36
C ILE A 38 -7.67 -13.83 1.29
N VAL A 39 -8.98 -13.95 1.35
CA VAL A 39 -9.67 -15.25 1.24
C VAL A 39 -9.40 -15.90 -0.11
N THR A 40 -9.45 -15.14 -1.20
CA THR A 40 -9.09 -15.62 -2.55
C THR A 40 -7.65 -16.15 -2.59
N ALA A 41 -6.70 -15.43 -2.01
CA ALA A 41 -5.31 -15.87 -1.95
C ALA A 41 -5.12 -17.13 -1.11
N LEU A 42 -5.78 -17.22 0.05
CA LEU A 42 -5.69 -18.39 0.93
C LEU A 42 -6.35 -19.62 0.31
N LEU A 43 -7.54 -19.44 -0.24
CA LEU A 43 -8.35 -20.51 -0.84
C LEU A 43 -8.01 -20.76 -2.33
N ALA A 44 -6.94 -20.15 -2.87
CA ALA A 44 -6.56 -20.31 -4.28
C ALA A 44 -6.52 -21.77 -4.77
N PRO A 45 -6.01 -22.78 -4.02
CA PRO A 45 -5.99 -24.17 -4.48
C PRO A 45 -7.39 -24.80 -4.63
N TRP A 46 -8.40 -24.26 -3.96
CA TRP A 46 -9.79 -24.75 -4.04
C TRP A 46 -10.66 -23.91 -4.98
N LEU A 47 -10.29 -22.63 -5.20
CA LEU A 47 -11.03 -21.71 -6.06
C LEU A 47 -10.58 -21.77 -7.52
N ALA A 48 -9.34 -22.11 -7.78
CA ALA A 48 -8.81 -22.20 -9.14
C ALA A 48 -9.31 -23.47 -9.83
N PRO A 49 -9.97 -23.36 -11.00
CA PRO A 49 -10.49 -24.52 -11.71
C PRO A 49 -9.37 -25.40 -12.30
N PHE A 50 -8.19 -24.81 -12.59
CA PHE A 50 -7.06 -25.50 -13.20
C PHE A 50 -5.75 -25.22 -12.45
N ASP A 51 -4.72 -26.06 -12.69
CA ASP A 51 -3.36 -25.73 -12.26
C ASP A 51 -2.88 -24.46 -13.00
N PRO A 52 -2.44 -23.40 -12.29
CA PRO A 52 -2.04 -22.13 -12.91
C PRO A 52 -0.78 -22.24 -13.76
N ASN A 53 -0.01 -23.31 -13.64
CA ASN A 53 1.26 -23.52 -14.36
C ASN A 53 1.16 -24.57 -15.47
N LEU A 54 0.06 -25.32 -15.53
CA LEU A 54 -0.14 -26.35 -16.55
C LEU A 54 -0.32 -25.70 -17.92
N GLN A 55 0.55 -26.07 -18.88
CA GLN A 55 0.60 -25.50 -20.22
C GLN A 55 -0.06 -26.44 -21.23
N HIS A 56 -0.93 -25.88 -22.08
CA HIS A 56 -1.59 -26.55 -23.18
C HIS A 56 -1.43 -25.70 -24.45
N ILE A 57 -0.36 -25.91 -25.19
CA ILE A 57 -0.01 -25.07 -26.35
C ILE A 57 -1.11 -25.03 -27.41
N GLU A 58 -1.86 -26.12 -27.58
CA GLU A 58 -3.04 -26.22 -28.46
C GLU A 58 -4.20 -25.29 -28.03
N LEU A 59 -4.26 -24.90 -26.73
CA LEU A 59 -5.30 -24.02 -26.19
C LEU A 59 -4.82 -22.57 -26.02
N ARG A 60 -3.71 -22.19 -26.66
CA ARG A 60 -3.13 -20.85 -26.51
C ARG A 60 -4.06 -19.75 -27.02
N LEU A 61 -4.15 -18.65 -26.25
CA LEU A 61 -4.86 -17.42 -26.62
C LEU A 61 -6.35 -17.64 -26.97
N LEU A 62 -6.98 -18.64 -26.36
CA LEU A 62 -8.43 -18.83 -26.52
C LEU A 62 -9.20 -17.71 -25.80
N PRO A 63 -10.29 -17.23 -26.43
CA PRO A 63 -11.16 -16.24 -25.79
C PRO A 63 -11.90 -16.81 -24.57
N PRO A 64 -12.48 -15.96 -23.72
CA PRO A 64 -13.39 -16.38 -22.66
C PRO A 64 -14.48 -17.33 -23.16
N SER A 65 -14.63 -18.46 -22.45
CA SER A 65 -15.57 -19.54 -22.79
C SER A 65 -16.04 -20.25 -21.53
N ASP A 66 -17.02 -21.17 -21.66
CA ASP A 66 -17.51 -21.97 -20.52
C ASP A 66 -16.41 -22.86 -19.93
N ALA A 67 -15.44 -23.30 -20.73
CA ALA A 67 -14.28 -24.06 -20.27
C ALA A 67 -13.23 -23.18 -19.59
N HIS A 68 -13.00 -21.97 -20.09
CA HIS A 68 -12.02 -21.01 -19.58
C HIS A 68 -12.67 -19.63 -19.43
N TRP A 69 -13.22 -19.32 -18.26
CA TRP A 69 -14.03 -18.13 -18.02
C TRP A 69 -13.37 -16.79 -18.35
N LEU A 70 -12.06 -16.67 -18.17
CA LEU A 70 -11.28 -15.49 -18.60
C LEU A 70 -10.40 -15.76 -19.82
N GLY A 71 -10.58 -16.94 -20.47
CA GLY A 71 -9.74 -17.37 -21.58
C GLY A 71 -8.39 -17.92 -21.12
N THR A 72 -7.45 -18.07 -22.08
CA THR A 72 -6.13 -18.62 -21.84
C THR A 72 -5.03 -17.65 -22.30
N ASP A 73 -3.83 -17.83 -21.73
CA ASP A 73 -2.64 -17.03 -22.07
C ASP A 73 -1.86 -17.58 -23.28
N GLY A 74 -0.72 -16.96 -23.60
CA GLY A 74 0.16 -17.36 -24.71
C GLY A 74 0.77 -18.75 -24.59
N PHE A 75 0.66 -19.41 -23.45
CA PHE A 75 1.10 -20.79 -23.18
C PHE A 75 -0.07 -21.76 -23.01
N GLY A 76 -1.33 -21.28 -23.23
CA GLY A 76 -2.54 -22.07 -23.04
C GLY A 76 -2.88 -22.34 -21.58
N ARG A 77 -2.36 -21.55 -20.63
CA ARG A 77 -2.66 -21.64 -19.20
C ARG A 77 -3.96 -20.88 -18.91
N ASP A 78 -4.78 -21.39 -17.98
CA ASP A 78 -6.05 -20.76 -17.60
C ASP A 78 -5.84 -19.42 -16.88
N LEU A 79 -6.37 -18.33 -17.45
CA LEU A 79 -6.18 -16.99 -16.93
C LEU A 79 -6.87 -16.77 -15.58
N LEU A 80 -8.06 -17.34 -15.36
CA LEU A 80 -8.77 -17.23 -14.08
C LEU A 80 -7.94 -17.85 -12.95
N SER A 81 -7.47 -19.07 -13.13
CA SER A 81 -6.61 -19.75 -12.17
C SER A 81 -5.35 -18.94 -11.86
N ARG A 82 -4.72 -18.36 -12.87
CA ARG A 82 -3.53 -17.52 -12.72
C ARG A 82 -3.82 -16.21 -12.00
N VAL A 83 -4.96 -15.57 -12.26
CA VAL A 83 -5.39 -14.35 -11.54
C VAL A 83 -5.62 -14.65 -10.06
N ILE A 84 -6.30 -15.76 -9.75
CA ILE A 84 -6.54 -16.21 -8.37
C ILE A 84 -5.22 -16.48 -7.63
N TYR A 85 -4.33 -17.25 -8.24
CA TYR A 85 -3.03 -17.58 -7.65
C TYR A 85 -2.10 -16.37 -7.55
N GLY A 86 -2.19 -15.42 -8.47
CA GLY A 86 -1.41 -14.17 -8.47
C GLY A 86 -1.69 -13.25 -7.28
N ALA A 87 -2.82 -13.43 -6.60
CA ALA A 87 -3.09 -12.73 -5.34
C ALA A 87 -2.06 -13.07 -4.25
N ARG A 88 -1.53 -14.30 -4.21
CA ARG A 88 -0.57 -14.76 -3.19
C ARG A 88 0.76 -14.00 -3.24
N PRO A 89 1.52 -14.01 -4.36
CA PRO A 89 2.77 -13.27 -4.41
C PRO A 89 2.57 -11.77 -4.22
N THR A 90 1.45 -11.20 -4.70
CA THR A 90 1.13 -9.79 -4.49
C THR A 90 0.95 -9.46 -3.00
N LEU A 91 0.16 -10.24 -2.26
CA LEU A 91 -0.03 -10.01 -0.81
C LEU A 91 1.25 -10.26 0.00
N ILE A 92 2.03 -11.28 -0.34
CA ILE A 92 3.32 -11.56 0.31
C ILE A 92 4.28 -10.38 0.09
N LEU A 93 4.41 -9.91 -1.14
CA LEU A 93 5.28 -8.80 -1.50
C LEU A 93 4.90 -7.52 -0.76
N VAL A 94 3.62 -7.16 -0.77
CA VAL A 94 3.10 -5.98 -0.06
C VAL A 94 3.35 -6.07 1.44
N SER A 95 3.07 -7.23 2.05
CA SER A 95 3.31 -7.47 3.47
C SER A 95 4.80 -7.33 3.82
N LEU A 96 5.67 -7.88 2.99
CA LEU A 96 7.12 -7.83 3.18
C LEU A 96 7.64 -6.38 3.09
N ILE A 97 7.14 -5.61 2.11
CA ILE A 97 7.48 -4.18 1.98
C ILE A 97 7.09 -3.43 3.25
N LEU A 98 5.88 -3.62 3.78
CA LEU A 98 5.43 -2.92 4.98
C LEU A 98 6.23 -3.30 6.22
N VAL A 99 6.51 -4.60 6.41
CA VAL A 99 7.31 -5.11 7.53
C VAL A 99 8.72 -4.52 7.53
N LEU A 100 9.30 -4.26 6.37
CA LEU A 100 10.62 -3.61 6.24
C LEU A 100 10.53 -2.08 6.37
N THR A 101 9.55 -1.46 5.72
CA THR A 101 9.45 -0.01 5.56
C THR A 101 9.05 0.69 6.87
N ILE A 102 8.03 0.14 7.58
CA ILE A 102 7.49 0.80 8.77
C ILE A 102 8.52 0.90 9.89
N PRO A 103 9.21 -0.18 10.31
CA PRO A 103 10.20 -0.10 11.37
C PRO A 103 11.36 0.84 11.02
N ILE A 104 11.88 0.76 9.80
CA ILE A 104 12.97 1.62 9.33
C ILE A 104 12.53 3.10 9.35
N GLY A 105 11.36 3.40 8.79
CA GLY A 105 10.83 4.76 8.74
C GLY A 105 10.57 5.33 10.14
N LEU A 106 9.94 4.55 11.04
CA LEU A 106 9.71 4.96 12.42
C LEU A 106 11.02 5.19 13.18
N LEU A 107 11.97 4.26 13.06
CA LEU A 107 13.27 4.39 13.71
C LEU A 107 14.00 5.66 13.27
N VAL A 108 14.14 5.87 11.97
CA VAL A 108 14.82 7.05 11.41
C VAL A 108 14.09 8.34 11.79
N GLY A 109 12.75 8.36 11.67
CA GLY A 109 11.95 9.55 11.96
C GLY A 109 11.96 9.93 13.44
N ILE A 110 11.78 8.95 14.33
CA ILE A 110 11.80 9.17 15.79
C ILE A 110 13.20 9.61 16.24
N CYS A 111 14.25 8.95 15.76
CA CYS A 111 15.63 9.36 16.07
C CYS A 111 15.91 10.79 15.62
N ALA A 112 15.53 11.14 14.40
CA ALA A 112 15.70 12.49 13.88
C ALA A 112 14.95 13.54 14.72
N GLY A 113 13.65 13.28 15.02
CA GLY A 113 12.81 14.21 15.77
C GLY A 113 13.19 14.34 17.24
N TYR A 114 13.63 13.26 17.88
CA TYR A 114 13.99 13.26 19.30
C TYR A 114 15.39 13.82 19.58
N LEU A 115 16.41 13.35 18.84
CA LEU A 115 17.80 13.75 19.08
C LEU A 115 18.08 15.16 18.54
N GLY A 116 17.52 15.49 17.37
CA GLY A 116 17.71 16.81 16.77
C GLY A 116 19.16 17.08 16.28
N GLY A 117 19.49 18.34 16.05
CA GLY A 117 20.85 18.79 15.75
C GLY A 117 21.47 18.14 14.50
N TRP A 118 22.66 17.59 14.62
CA TRP A 118 23.38 16.94 13.53
C TRP A 118 22.74 15.62 13.08
N VAL A 119 22.20 14.84 14.03
CA VAL A 119 21.52 13.56 13.72
C VAL A 119 20.32 13.82 12.83
N GLU A 120 19.50 14.78 13.19
CA GLU A 120 18.33 15.19 12.39
C GLU A 120 18.75 15.63 10.99
N ARG A 121 19.78 16.50 10.90
CA ARG A 121 20.27 17.00 9.61
C ARG A 121 20.75 15.88 8.68
N ILE A 122 21.52 14.93 9.18
CA ILE A 122 22.03 13.82 8.38
C ILE A 122 20.90 12.90 7.94
N LEU A 123 20.04 12.45 8.88
CA LEU A 123 18.95 11.54 8.58
C LEU A 123 17.91 12.15 7.62
N MET A 124 17.59 13.43 7.81
CA MET A 124 16.66 14.11 6.90
C MET A 124 17.29 14.42 5.54
N ARG A 125 18.58 14.72 5.48
CA ARG A 125 19.27 14.87 4.19
C ARG A 125 19.24 13.55 3.39
N LEU A 126 19.51 12.42 4.06
CA LEU A 126 19.39 11.10 3.44
C LEU A 126 17.96 10.85 2.96
N THR A 127 16.96 11.13 3.80
CA THR A 127 15.54 11.04 3.45
C THR A 127 15.20 11.88 2.22
N ASP A 128 15.71 13.11 2.15
CA ASP A 128 15.44 14.03 1.03
C ASP A 128 16.08 13.54 -0.28
N ILE A 129 17.29 12.94 -0.22
CA ILE A 129 17.94 12.33 -1.39
C ILE A 129 17.04 11.23 -1.99
N PHE A 130 16.52 10.31 -1.15
CA PHE A 130 15.63 9.26 -1.64
C PHE A 130 14.31 9.81 -2.21
N LEU A 131 13.77 10.89 -1.63
CA LEU A 131 12.53 11.50 -2.10
C LEU A 131 12.71 12.41 -3.32
N SER A 132 13.93 12.80 -3.67
CA SER A 132 14.21 13.63 -4.85
C SER A 132 14.21 12.84 -6.15
N LEU A 133 14.34 11.52 -6.09
CA LEU A 133 14.40 10.63 -7.24
C LEU A 133 13.08 9.86 -7.39
N PRO A 134 12.65 9.55 -8.62
CA PRO A 134 11.48 8.69 -8.83
C PRO A 134 11.71 7.31 -8.20
N SER A 135 10.84 6.92 -7.27
CA SER A 135 10.98 5.68 -6.48
C SER A 135 11.11 4.43 -7.35
N LEU A 136 10.34 4.35 -8.45
CA LEU A 136 10.39 3.22 -9.37
C LEU A 136 11.76 3.12 -10.06
N VAL A 137 12.40 4.24 -10.40
CA VAL A 137 13.74 4.25 -11.05
C VAL A 137 14.80 3.71 -10.10
N ILE A 138 14.77 4.12 -8.82
CA ILE A 138 15.69 3.60 -7.81
C ILE A 138 15.44 2.09 -7.61
N ALA A 139 14.18 1.68 -7.51
CA ALA A 139 13.81 0.28 -7.34
C ALA A 139 14.31 -0.58 -8.51
N LEU A 140 14.13 -0.11 -9.75
CA LEU A 140 14.63 -0.77 -10.95
C LEU A 140 16.16 -0.91 -10.94
N ALA A 141 16.88 0.18 -10.61
CA ALA A 141 18.34 0.14 -10.52
C ALA A 141 18.81 -0.89 -9.47
N PHE A 142 18.11 -0.98 -8.34
CA PHE A 142 18.42 -1.93 -7.28
C PHE A 142 18.19 -3.39 -7.73
N VAL A 143 17.03 -3.66 -8.33
CA VAL A 143 16.71 -5.01 -8.85
C VAL A 143 17.63 -5.39 -10.00
N ALA A 144 18.03 -4.45 -10.86
CA ALA A 144 19.00 -4.71 -11.93
C ALA A 144 20.35 -5.24 -11.42
N VAL A 145 20.77 -4.81 -10.22
CA VAL A 145 22.00 -5.28 -9.57
C VAL A 145 21.77 -6.59 -8.80
N MET A 146 20.66 -6.71 -8.08
CA MET A 146 20.38 -7.87 -7.22
C MET A 146 19.76 -9.05 -7.98
N GLY A 147 19.28 -8.84 -9.19
CA GLY A 147 18.51 -9.78 -9.99
C GLY A 147 17.02 -9.74 -9.69
N PRO A 148 16.18 -10.29 -10.61
CA PRO A 148 14.74 -10.38 -10.46
C PRO A 148 14.37 -11.34 -9.31
N GLY A 149 13.19 -11.15 -8.73
CA GLY A 149 12.66 -12.02 -7.69
C GLY A 149 11.81 -11.28 -6.66
N LEU A 150 10.93 -12.03 -5.99
CA LEU A 150 9.98 -11.48 -5.02
C LEU A 150 10.70 -10.73 -3.88
N MET A 151 11.75 -11.34 -3.30
CA MET A 151 12.50 -10.75 -2.20
C MET A 151 13.26 -9.49 -2.65
N ASN A 152 13.95 -9.55 -3.80
CA ASN A 152 14.70 -8.43 -4.32
C ASN A 152 13.80 -7.26 -4.70
N GLY A 153 12.62 -7.54 -5.30
CA GLY A 153 11.59 -6.53 -5.56
C GLY A 153 11.04 -5.90 -4.28
N ALA A 154 10.78 -6.71 -3.25
CA ALA A 154 10.33 -6.21 -1.95
C ALA A 154 11.38 -5.32 -1.27
N LEU A 155 12.65 -5.74 -1.26
CA LEU A 155 13.75 -4.95 -0.71
C LEU A 155 13.93 -3.62 -1.46
N ALA A 156 13.88 -3.65 -2.80
CA ALA A 156 14.00 -2.47 -3.63
C ALA A 156 12.88 -1.46 -3.36
N LEU A 157 11.62 -1.92 -3.30
CA LEU A 157 10.48 -1.07 -2.99
C LEU A 157 10.47 -0.60 -1.54
N ALA A 158 10.89 -1.42 -0.59
CA ALA A 158 11.04 -1.00 0.80
C ALA A 158 12.10 0.09 0.95
N LEU A 159 13.23 -0.05 0.25
CA LEU A 159 14.31 0.95 0.24
C LEU A 159 13.85 2.33 -0.27
N THR A 160 12.86 2.37 -1.14
CA THR A 160 12.33 3.62 -1.69
C THR A 160 11.12 4.16 -0.93
N SER A 161 10.47 3.35 -0.09
CA SER A 161 9.20 3.70 0.58
C SER A 161 9.38 4.22 2.01
N TRP A 162 10.45 3.83 2.73
CA TRP A 162 10.69 4.23 4.13
C TRP A 162 10.81 5.75 4.35
N PRO A 163 11.31 6.58 3.39
CA PRO A 163 11.53 8.00 3.64
C PRO A 163 10.24 8.76 3.97
N ALA A 164 9.15 8.36 3.36
CA ALA A 164 7.85 8.95 3.59
C ALA A 164 7.34 8.69 5.02
N PHE A 165 7.58 7.51 5.58
CA PHE A 165 7.30 7.18 6.99
C PHE A 165 8.23 7.91 7.95
N ALA A 166 9.51 8.02 7.60
CA ALA A 166 10.48 8.76 8.41
C ALA A 166 10.13 10.23 8.56
N ARG A 167 9.72 10.88 7.46
CA ARG A 167 9.31 12.30 7.50
C ARG A 167 8.07 12.51 8.37
N GLN A 168 7.09 11.62 8.30
CA GLN A 168 5.90 11.67 9.12
C GLN A 168 6.23 11.44 10.60
N ALA A 169 6.95 10.37 10.93
CA ALA A 169 7.33 10.05 12.31
C ALA A 169 8.18 11.16 12.95
N ARG A 170 9.06 11.80 12.17
CA ARG A 170 9.81 12.99 12.62
C ARG A 170 8.86 14.13 12.98
N ALA A 171 7.90 14.47 12.13
CA ALA A 171 6.96 15.57 12.37
C ALA A 171 6.15 15.33 13.64
N GLU A 172 5.66 14.13 13.85
CA GLU A 172 4.92 13.71 15.04
C GLU A 172 5.80 13.75 16.30
N THR A 173 7.02 13.24 16.21
CA THR A 173 7.99 13.26 17.31
C THR A 173 8.31 14.69 17.74
N LEU A 174 8.47 15.63 16.80
CA LEU A 174 8.68 17.05 17.12
C LEU A 174 7.50 17.68 17.82
N ALA A 175 6.27 17.34 17.43
CA ALA A 175 5.05 17.78 18.09
C ALA A 175 4.95 17.21 19.53
N LEU A 176 5.14 15.89 19.66
CA LEU A 176 5.12 15.20 20.95
C LEU A 176 6.20 15.71 21.92
N ARG A 177 7.39 16.02 21.41
CA ARG A 177 8.51 16.51 22.23
C ARG A 177 8.18 17.77 23.02
N ARG A 178 7.21 18.56 22.56
CA ARG A 178 6.74 19.81 23.21
C ARG A 178 5.52 19.59 24.08
N SER A 179 4.99 18.36 24.20
CA SER A 179 3.80 18.05 24.97
C SER A 179 4.11 17.94 26.47
N ASP A 180 3.13 18.30 27.29
CA ASP A 180 3.18 18.16 28.76
C ASP A 180 3.33 16.70 29.18
N TYR A 181 2.78 15.77 28.40
CA TYR A 181 2.93 14.34 28.62
C TYR A 181 4.39 13.89 28.65
N LEU A 182 5.19 14.28 27.64
CA LEU A 182 6.60 13.94 27.61
C LEU A 182 7.44 14.77 28.62
N ALA A 183 7.00 15.98 28.96
CA ALA A 183 7.62 16.75 30.04
C ALA A 183 7.46 16.03 31.38
N ALA A 184 6.24 15.57 31.72
CA ALA A 184 5.98 14.79 32.93
C ALA A 184 6.77 13.47 32.99
N ALA A 185 6.88 12.73 31.86
CA ALA A 185 7.69 11.52 31.80
C ALA A 185 9.18 11.78 32.08
N ARG A 186 9.73 12.91 31.56
CA ARG A 186 11.11 13.32 31.86
C ARG A 186 11.31 13.70 33.33
N MET A 187 10.33 14.35 33.95
CA MET A 187 10.38 14.67 35.42
C MET A 187 10.42 13.40 36.28
N GLN A 188 9.84 12.29 35.80
CA GLN A 188 9.95 10.96 36.42
C GLN A 188 11.29 10.26 36.15
N GLY A 189 12.24 10.91 35.47
CA GLY A 189 13.57 10.35 35.15
C GLY A 189 13.60 9.48 33.90
N ILE A 190 12.52 9.39 33.12
CA ILE A 190 12.47 8.60 31.89
C ILE A 190 13.11 9.40 30.76
N ASN A 191 14.26 8.95 30.27
CA ASN A 191 15.05 9.65 29.24
C ASN A 191 15.56 8.72 28.15
N GLY A 192 16.08 9.31 27.05
CA GLY A 192 16.78 8.62 25.97
C GLY A 192 15.95 7.54 25.30
N LEU A 193 16.55 6.38 25.12
CA LEU A 193 15.93 5.26 24.39
C LEU A 193 14.62 4.78 25.05
N ARG A 194 14.56 4.78 26.38
CA ARG A 194 13.34 4.39 27.12
C ARG A 194 12.17 5.32 26.80
N LEU A 195 12.40 6.63 26.66
CA LEU A 195 11.38 7.59 26.26
C LEU A 195 10.96 7.39 24.80
N MET A 196 11.94 7.15 23.91
CA MET A 196 11.67 6.92 22.47
C MET A 196 10.81 5.67 22.25
N VAL A 197 11.22 4.53 22.83
CA VAL A 197 10.56 3.23 22.60
C VAL A 197 9.27 3.08 23.43
N GLY A 198 9.28 3.53 24.70
CA GLY A 198 8.16 3.33 25.60
C GLY A 198 7.05 4.39 25.50
N HIS A 199 7.35 5.58 24.99
CA HIS A 199 6.39 6.68 24.98
C HIS A 199 6.14 7.28 23.58
N ILE A 200 7.19 7.54 22.79
CA ILE A 200 7.04 8.18 21.47
C ILE A 200 6.59 7.16 20.42
N LEU A 201 7.26 6.01 20.33
CA LEU A 201 6.94 4.98 19.34
C LEU A 201 5.48 4.52 19.40
N PRO A 202 4.89 4.19 20.57
CA PRO A 202 3.49 3.80 20.63
C PRO A 202 2.52 4.87 20.15
N LEU A 203 2.86 6.15 20.33
CA LEU A 203 2.05 7.28 19.88
C LEU A 203 2.16 7.54 18.35
N CYS A 204 3.28 7.15 17.74
CA CYS A 204 3.46 7.24 16.29
C CYS A 204 2.91 6.02 15.52
N LEU A 205 2.66 4.88 16.20
CA LEU A 205 2.18 3.66 15.53
C LEU A 205 0.82 3.83 14.85
N PRO A 206 -0.21 4.43 15.47
CA PRO A 206 -1.52 4.59 14.86
C PRO A 206 -1.46 5.32 13.50
N SER A 207 -0.75 6.44 13.46
CA SER A 207 -0.59 7.23 12.25
C SER A 207 0.25 6.51 11.19
N ALA A 208 1.27 5.74 11.60
CA ALA A 208 2.04 4.90 10.70
C ALA A 208 1.18 3.80 10.05
N VAL A 209 0.25 3.18 10.81
CA VAL A 209 -0.70 2.19 10.28
C VAL A 209 -1.65 2.83 9.27
N VAL A 210 -2.20 4.01 9.56
CA VAL A 210 -3.04 4.76 8.60
C VAL A 210 -2.25 5.07 7.33
N ARG A 211 -1.03 5.57 7.47
CA ARG A 211 -0.18 5.84 6.31
C ARG A 211 0.12 4.59 5.51
N ALA A 212 0.43 3.47 6.18
CA ALA A 212 0.65 2.19 5.52
C ALA A 212 -0.57 1.82 4.67
N ALA A 213 -1.76 1.84 5.25
CA ALA A 213 -3.00 1.52 4.55
C ALA A 213 -3.22 2.41 3.31
N LEU A 214 -2.99 3.73 3.43
CA LEU A 214 -3.10 4.68 2.31
C LEU A 214 -2.05 4.47 1.23
N SER A 215 -0.87 3.93 1.55
CA SER A 215 0.20 3.70 0.57
C SER A 215 0.10 2.35 -0.15
N LEU A 216 -0.71 1.41 0.35
CA LEU A 216 -0.80 0.04 -0.19
C LEU A 216 -1.19 -0.01 -1.66
N GLY A 217 -2.17 0.79 -2.10
CA GLY A 217 -2.57 0.84 -3.50
C GLY A 217 -1.42 1.27 -4.43
N GLY A 218 -0.64 2.28 -4.03
CA GLY A 218 0.54 2.73 -4.76
C GLY A 218 1.68 1.71 -4.76
N ILE A 219 1.86 0.99 -3.65
CA ILE A 219 2.85 -0.10 -3.54
C ILE A 219 2.49 -1.25 -4.49
N ILE A 220 1.21 -1.66 -4.55
CA ILE A 220 0.75 -2.70 -5.48
C ILE A 220 1.01 -2.28 -6.93
N LEU A 221 0.71 -1.04 -7.29
CA LEU A 221 0.95 -0.53 -8.63
C LEU A 221 2.44 -0.49 -8.96
N SER A 222 3.29 -0.08 -8.03
CA SER A 222 4.75 -0.10 -8.20
C SER A 222 5.31 -1.52 -8.33
N ALA A 223 4.79 -2.46 -7.56
CA ALA A 223 5.13 -3.88 -7.63
C ALA A 223 4.73 -4.48 -8.98
N ALA A 224 3.51 -4.20 -9.44
CA ALA A 224 3.05 -4.61 -10.77
C ALA A 224 3.90 -3.98 -11.89
N GLY A 225 4.34 -2.72 -11.71
CA GLY A 225 5.28 -2.06 -12.62
C GLY A 225 6.63 -2.76 -12.71
N LEU A 226 7.19 -3.21 -11.58
CA LEU A 226 8.42 -4.02 -11.56
C LEU A 226 8.20 -5.38 -12.26
N GLY A 227 7.08 -6.05 -11.97
CA GLY A 227 6.69 -7.30 -12.64
C GLY A 227 6.52 -7.13 -14.14
N PHE A 228 5.86 -6.05 -14.58
CA PHE A 228 5.70 -5.69 -15.99
C PHE A 228 7.03 -5.51 -16.72
N LEU A 229 8.04 -4.94 -16.05
CA LEU A 229 9.39 -4.76 -16.59
C LEU A 229 10.28 -6.01 -16.47
N GLY A 230 9.72 -7.15 -16.03
CA GLY A 230 10.45 -8.41 -15.89
C GLY A 230 11.35 -8.50 -14.66
N MET A 231 11.22 -7.55 -13.73
CA MET A 231 11.99 -7.47 -12.49
C MET A 231 11.24 -8.03 -11.27
N GLY A 232 10.03 -8.57 -11.50
CA GLY A 232 9.18 -9.17 -10.47
C GLY A 232 9.51 -10.64 -10.19
N VAL A 233 8.47 -11.40 -9.86
CA VAL A 233 8.57 -12.83 -9.58
C VAL A 233 8.88 -13.61 -10.87
N ALA A 234 9.85 -14.53 -10.79
CA ALA A 234 10.26 -15.30 -11.95
C ALA A 234 9.16 -16.31 -12.39
N PRO A 235 8.98 -16.53 -13.72
CA PRO A 235 8.14 -17.60 -14.23
C PRO A 235 8.58 -18.98 -13.66
N PRO A 236 7.65 -19.96 -13.54
CA PRO A 236 6.28 -19.97 -14.06
C PRO A 236 5.23 -19.35 -13.12
N THR A 237 5.63 -18.83 -11.97
CA THR A 237 4.72 -18.28 -10.95
C THR A 237 3.78 -17.22 -11.53
N ALA A 238 2.49 -17.36 -11.24
CA ALA A 238 1.51 -16.35 -11.63
C ALA A 238 1.74 -15.07 -10.81
N GLU A 239 2.03 -13.96 -11.48
CA GLU A 239 2.20 -12.63 -10.91
C GLU A 239 1.54 -11.61 -11.86
N TRP A 240 0.67 -10.76 -11.32
CA TRP A 240 -0.19 -9.91 -12.14
C TRP A 240 0.57 -8.94 -13.05
N GLY A 241 1.69 -8.35 -12.59
CA GLY A 241 2.49 -7.43 -13.40
C GLY A 241 3.12 -8.11 -14.61
N SER A 242 3.73 -9.28 -14.42
CA SER A 242 4.29 -10.08 -15.52
C SER A 242 3.22 -10.60 -16.47
N MET A 243 2.03 -10.95 -15.95
CA MET A 243 0.88 -11.36 -16.77
C MET A 243 0.38 -10.21 -17.65
N VAL A 244 0.34 -8.96 -17.14
CA VAL A 244 0.03 -7.77 -17.96
C VAL A 244 1.09 -7.58 -19.02
N ALA A 245 2.38 -7.77 -18.71
CA ALA A 245 3.47 -7.67 -19.68
C ALA A 245 3.35 -8.71 -20.80
N GLU A 246 2.99 -9.95 -20.47
CA GLU A 246 2.71 -10.99 -21.48
C GLU A 246 1.51 -10.61 -22.36
N GLY A 247 0.41 -10.16 -21.74
CA GLY A 247 -0.83 -9.79 -22.44
C GLY A 247 -0.69 -8.52 -23.28
N SER A 248 0.20 -7.59 -22.92
CA SER A 248 0.44 -6.36 -23.68
C SER A 248 0.94 -6.61 -25.11
N LYS A 249 1.62 -7.72 -25.32
CA LYS A 249 2.17 -8.12 -26.64
C LYS A 249 1.08 -8.51 -27.64
N VAL A 250 -0.09 -8.88 -27.15
CA VAL A 250 -1.23 -9.39 -27.95
C VAL A 250 -2.50 -8.57 -27.70
N ILE A 251 -2.39 -7.39 -27.13
CA ILE A 251 -3.52 -6.61 -26.62
C ILE A 251 -4.54 -6.21 -27.70
N PHE A 252 -4.10 -6.02 -28.93
CA PHE A 252 -4.98 -5.60 -30.03
C PHE A 252 -5.88 -6.72 -30.52
N ASP A 253 -5.44 -7.97 -30.39
CA ASP A 253 -6.20 -9.14 -30.86
C ASP A 253 -6.83 -9.91 -29.69
N GLN A 254 -6.10 -10.03 -28.56
CA GLN A 254 -6.51 -10.81 -27.38
C GLN A 254 -6.45 -9.95 -26.10
N TRP A 255 -7.26 -8.89 -26.07
CA TRP A 255 -7.30 -7.90 -24.98
C TRP A 255 -7.52 -8.50 -23.59
N TRP A 256 -8.23 -9.63 -23.48
CA TRP A 256 -8.55 -10.29 -22.21
C TRP A 256 -7.30 -10.78 -21.46
N VAL A 257 -6.23 -11.10 -22.19
CA VAL A 257 -4.97 -11.60 -21.59
C VAL A 257 -4.32 -10.54 -20.70
N ALA A 258 -4.40 -9.26 -21.08
CA ALA A 258 -3.92 -8.14 -20.28
C ALA A 258 -4.99 -7.62 -19.32
N ALA A 259 -6.26 -7.59 -19.75
CA ALA A 259 -7.35 -7.00 -18.97
C ALA A 259 -7.66 -7.79 -17.70
N ALA A 260 -7.57 -9.12 -17.72
CA ALA A 260 -7.84 -9.95 -16.56
C ALA A 260 -6.87 -9.66 -15.38
N PRO A 261 -5.54 -9.74 -15.53
CA PRO A 261 -4.61 -9.38 -14.47
C PRO A 261 -4.60 -7.86 -14.17
N GLY A 262 -4.81 -7.00 -15.17
CA GLY A 262 -4.97 -5.57 -14.99
C GLY A 262 -6.16 -5.22 -14.10
N GLY A 263 -7.29 -5.89 -14.31
CA GLY A 263 -8.48 -5.79 -13.45
C GLY A 263 -8.21 -6.23 -12.00
N ALA A 264 -7.42 -7.28 -11.81
CA ALA A 264 -7.02 -7.73 -10.47
C ALA A 264 -6.14 -6.69 -9.74
N ILE A 265 -5.18 -6.06 -10.44
CA ILE A 265 -4.36 -4.98 -9.89
C ILE A 265 -5.25 -3.79 -9.50
N LEU A 266 -6.16 -3.38 -10.39
CA LEU A 266 -7.11 -2.29 -10.13
C LEU A 266 -7.98 -2.60 -8.92
N PHE A 267 -8.56 -3.80 -8.85
CA PHE A 267 -9.39 -4.25 -7.72
C PHE A 267 -8.61 -4.21 -6.41
N ALA A 268 -7.41 -4.78 -6.36
CA ALA A 268 -6.59 -4.81 -5.17
C ALA A 268 -6.18 -3.39 -4.73
N SER A 269 -5.75 -2.55 -5.67
CA SER A 269 -5.38 -1.16 -5.39
C SER A 269 -6.55 -0.36 -4.83
N LEU A 270 -7.75 -0.50 -5.42
CA LEU A 270 -8.98 0.15 -4.95
C LEU A 270 -9.38 -0.35 -3.56
N ALA A 271 -9.34 -1.66 -3.32
CA ALA A 271 -9.67 -2.27 -2.03
C ALA A 271 -8.83 -1.69 -0.89
N PHE A 272 -7.51 -1.63 -1.09
CA PHE A 272 -6.60 -1.09 -0.09
C PHE A 272 -6.71 0.43 0.06
N ASN A 273 -6.95 1.19 -1.02
CA ASN A 273 -7.18 2.64 -0.92
C ASN A 273 -8.44 2.95 -0.10
N LEU A 274 -9.56 2.25 -0.37
CA LEU A 274 -10.80 2.41 0.41
C LEU A 274 -10.61 2.04 1.89
N LEU A 275 -9.86 0.96 2.17
CA LEU A 275 -9.52 0.59 3.54
C LEU A 275 -8.70 1.70 4.22
N GLY A 276 -7.70 2.23 3.52
CA GLY A 276 -6.84 3.30 4.03
C GLY A 276 -7.59 4.60 4.33
N GLU A 277 -8.47 5.03 3.42
CA GLU A 277 -9.34 6.19 3.63
C GLU A 277 -10.28 5.99 4.82
N GLY A 278 -10.96 4.83 4.88
CA GLY A 278 -11.86 4.52 5.98
C GLY A 278 -11.15 4.44 7.34
N LEU A 279 -9.92 3.92 7.36
CA LEU A 279 -9.10 3.87 8.56
C LEU A 279 -8.64 5.28 8.99
N ARG A 280 -8.21 6.11 8.05
CA ARG A 280 -7.86 7.51 8.29
C ARG A 280 -9.03 8.28 8.90
N ASP A 281 -10.22 8.16 8.29
CA ASP A 281 -11.42 8.86 8.75
C ASP A 281 -11.84 8.43 10.17
N LYS A 282 -11.64 7.16 10.53
CA LYS A 282 -11.93 6.64 11.86
C LYS A 282 -10.93 7.14 12.93
N MET A 283 -9.67 7.34 12.53
CA MET A 283 -8.59 7.71 13.45
C MET A 283 -8.34 9.22 13.51
N ASP A 284 -9.07 10.06 12.73
CA ASP A 284 -8.96 11.52 12.79
C ASP A 284 -9.67 12.04 14.07
N PRO A 285 -8.91 12.59 15.04
CA PRO A 285 -9.47 13.05 16.32
C PRO A 285 -10.31 14.33 16.19
N ARG A 286 -10.24 15.05 15.08
CA ARG A 286 -10.95 16.33 14.89
C ARG A 286 -12.47 16.20 14.79
N HIS A 287 -13.01 14.98 14.81
CA HIS A 287 -14.42 14.70 14.62
C HIS A 287 -15.06 13.93 15.78
N GLY A 288 -14.43 13.94 16.96
CA GLY A 288 -14.89 13.27 18.18
C GLY A 288 -15.73 14.14 19.10
N HIS A 289 -16.17 15.34 18.67
CA HIS A 289 -17.04 16.23 19.46
C HIS A 289 -18.29 16.59 18.66
#